data_6becb17b098d9994fc27f5125b605a31
#
_entry.id   6becb17b098d9994fc27f5125b605a31
#
_cell.length_a   1.000
_cell.length_b   1.000
_cell.length_c   1.000
_cell.angle_alpha   90.00
_cell.angle_beta   90.00
_cell.angle_gamma   90.00
#
_symmetry.space_group_name_H-M   'P 1'
#
loop_
_entity.id
_entity.type
_entity.pdbx_description
1 polymer ?
#
loop_
_entity_poly.entity_id
_entity_poly.type
_entity_poly.pdbx_seq_one_letter_code
_entity_poly.pdbx_strand_id
1 'polypeptide(L)'
;MSNDEKSSAMTISRRGLMLVLSSPSGAGKSTVSKALLEHDAQIIMSVSMTTRPMRPGEVDGKDYVFADQGIFDAMVKANEFLEHATVFENSYGTPKAPVEKTLSEGRDVLFDVDWQGTQELERIARDDLVSIFILPPSVEELERRLHGRVQDADDVVKKRMAKATSEMSHWNEYDYIIVNENVDESVARVEAILAAERLKRIRQSGMLDFVRGMGVSQ
;
A
#
# COMPACT_ATOMS: atom_id res chain seq x y z
N MET A 1 -38.79 30.81 -15.31
CA MET A 1 -37.59 31.06 -14.46
C MET A 1 -37.31 29.75 -13.76
N SER A 2 -36.39 29.00 -14.34
CA SER A 2 -36.02 27.65 -13.88
C SER A 2 -34.87 27.80 -12.90
N ASN A 3 -35.12 27.55 -11.62
CA ASN A 3 -34.04 27.47 -10.59
C ASN A 3 -33.35 26.13 -10.73
N ASP A 4 -32.31 26.06 -11.52
CA ASP A 4 -31.28 25.02 -11.42
C ASP A 4 -30.33 25.38 -10.29
N GLU A 5 -30.78 25.23 -9.05
CA GLU A 5 -29.88 25.08 -7.91
C GLU A 5 -29.21 23.69 -8.01
N LYS A 6 -28.07 23.66 -8.70
CA LYS A 6 -27.14 22.53 -8.54
C LYS A 6 -26.80 22.44 -7.07
N SER A 7 -27.42 21.50 -6.38
CA SER A 7 -27.00 21.04 -5.06
C SER A 7 -25.51 20.65 -5.16
N SER A 8 -24.63 21.56 -4.79
CA SER A 8 -23.23 21.22 -4.55
C SER A 8 -23.23 20.20 -3.40
N ALA A 9 -23.08 18.95 -3.74
CA ALA A 9 -22.94 17.90 -2.73
C ALA A 9 -21.77 18.32 -1.81
N MET A 10 -22.08 18.61 -0.55
CA MET A 10 -21.11 19.05 0.45
C MET A 10 -20.13 17.89 0.68
N THR A 11 -18.94 18.03 0.13
CA THR A 11 -17.91 16.99 0.28
C THR A 11 -17.33 17.09 1.68
N ILE A 12 -17.59 16.09 2.51
CA ILE A 12 -17.02 15.98 3.86
C ILE A 12 -15.54 15.62 3.71
N SER A 13 -14.66 16.46 4.27
CA SER A 13 -13.23 16.15 4.26
C SER A 13 -12.93 14.89 5.06
N ARG A 14 -12.00 14.09 4.58
CA ARG A 14 -11.50 12.90 5.25
C ARG A 14 -9.97 12.92 5.35
N ARG A 15 -9.43 12.19 6.31
CA ARG A 15 -8.03 11.77 6.31
C ARG A 15 -7.88 10.58 5.35
N GLY A 16 -6.81 10.54 4.58
CA GLY A 16 -6.44 9.38 3.78
C GLY A 16 -6.05 8.19 4.63
N LEU A 17 -5.79 7.06 3.98
CA LEU A 17 -5.31 5.84 4.62
C LEU A 17 -4.04 5.30 3.94
N MET A 18 -3.28 4.49 4.67
CA MET A 18 -2.19 3.69 4.16
C MET A 18 -2.73 2.32 3.80
N LEU A 19 -2.67 1.94 2.52
CA LEU A 19 -3.04 0.63 2.05
C LEU A 19 -1.79 -0.21 1.84
N VAL A 20 -1.67 -1.32 2.53
CA VAL A 20 -0.65 -2.32 2.26
C VAL A 20 -1.27 -3.47 1.48
N LEU A 21 -0.68 -3.81 0.34
CA LEU A 21 -0.94 -5.07 -0.35
C LEU A 21 0.30 -5.95 -0.21
N SER A 22 0.17 -7.08 0.47
CA SER A 22 1.23 -8.07 0.57
C SER A 22 0.79 -9.40 -0.03
N SER A 23 1.75 -10.18 -0.47
CA SER A 23 1.48 -11.49 -1.05
C SER A 23 2.76 -12.30 -1.14
N PRO A 24 2.68 -13.62 -1.25
CA PRO A 24 3.81 -14.41 -1.72
C PRO A 24 4.15 -14.04 -3.16
N SER A 25 5.43 -14.19 -3.52
CA SER A 25 5.89 -14.00 -4.90
C SER A 25 5.08 -14.86 -5.86
N GLY A 26 4.52 -14.25 -6.92
CA GLY A 26 3.69 -14.96 -7.91
C GLY A 26 2.18 -14.91 -7.67
N ALA A 27 1.69 -14.44 -6.53
CA ALA A 27 0.24 -14.38 -6.24
C ALA A 27 -0.53 -13.28 -6.99
N GLY A 28 0.17 -12.34 -7.67
CA GLY A 28 -0.47 -11.33 -8.53
C GLY A 28 -0.55 -9.91 -7.93
N LYS A 29 0.12 -9.64 -6.79
CA LYS A 29 0.14 -8.32 -6.13
C LYS A 29 0.36 -7.16 -7.11
N SER A 30 1.45 -7.19 -7.88
CA SER A 30 1.81 -6.08 -8.79
C SER A 30 0.74 -5.82 -9.86
N THR A 31 0.03 -6.85 -10.31
CA THR A 31 -1.07 -6.70 -11.27
C THR A 31 -2.26 -6.02 -10.62
N VAL A 32 -2.64 -6.44 -9.41
CA VAL A 32 -3.73 -5.82 -8.63
C VAL A 32 -3.37 -4.38 -8.25
N SER A 33 -2.15 -4.13 -7.77
CA SER A 33 -1.68 -2.77 -7.43
C SER A 33 -1.73 -1.82 -8.61
N LYS A 34 -1.28 -2.28 -9.79
CA LYS A 34 -1.29 -1.46 -11.00
C LYS A 34 -2.71 -1.12 -11.43
N ALA A 35 -3.59 -2.11 -11.49
CA ALA A 35 -4.99 -1.89 -11.85
C ALA A 35 -5.68 -0.92 -10.87
N LEU A 36 -5.45 -1.08 -9.57
CA LEU A 36 -6.00 -0.19 -8.55
C LEU A 36 -5.55 1.28 -8.75
N LEU A 37 -4.26 1.51 -9.03
CA LEU A 37 -3.73 2.85 -9.29
C LEU A 37 -4.26 3.47 -10.59
N GLU A 38 -4.61 2.64 -11.57
CA GLU A 38 -5.24 3.09 -12.83
C GLU A 38 -6.73 3.44 -12.64
N HIS A 39 -7.44 2.73 -11.74
CA HIS A 39 -8.88 2.91 -11.50
C HIS A 39 -9.18 4.04 -10.52
N ASP A 40 -8.32 4.30 -9.53
CA ASP A 40 -8.59 5.24 -8.45
C ASP A 40 -7.52 6.32 -8.33
N ALA A 41 -7.82 7.51 -8.86
CA ALA A 41 -6.93 8.67 -8.82
C ALA A 41 -6.67 9.24 -7.40
N GLN A 42 -7.41 8.79 -6.37
CA GLN A 42 -7.18 9.19 -4.99
C GLN A 42 -6.08 8.38 -4.31
N ILE A 43 -5.59 7.31 -4.95
CA ILE A 43 -4.50 6.49 -4.43
C ILE A 43 -3.22 6.83 -5.18
N ILE A 44 -2.13 6.98 -4.45
CA ILE A 44 -0.79 7.10 -5.02
C ILE A 44 0.12 6.01 -4.46
N MET A 45 1.13 5.62 -5.24
CA MET A 45 2.18 4.72 -4.74
C MET A 45 3.08 5.48 -3.76
N SER A 46 3.47 4.83 -2.66
CA SER A 46 4.54 5.33 -1.79
C SER A 46 5.87 5.32 -2.56
N VAL A 47 6.68 6.37 -2.36
CA VAL A 47 8.03 6.42 -2.92
C VAL A 47 9.03 6.23 -1.79
N SER A 48 9.69 5.08 -1.78
CA SER A 48 10.71 4.77 -0.78
C SER A 48 12.04 5.45 -1.12
N MET A 49 12.82 5.77 -0.10
CA MET A 49 14.23 6.17 -0.24
C MET A 49 15.11 4.93 -0.29
N THR A 50 16.20 4.98 -1.05
CA THR A 50 17.18 3.90 -1.11
C THR A 50 18.60 4.42 -1.27
N THR A 51 19.57 3.66 -0.75
CA THR A 51 21.01 3.96 -0.89
C THR A 51 21.67 3.23 -2.06
N ARG A 52 20.93 2.33 -2.75
CA ARG A 52 21.50 1.70 -3.94
C ARG A 52 21.59 2.69 -5.10
N PRO A 53 22.57 2.50 -6.00
CA PRO A 53 22.64 3.29 -7.23
C PRO A 53 21.36 3.17 -8.08
N MET A 54 20.99 4.27 -8.72
CA MET A 54 19.89 4.32 -9.69
C MET A 54 20.19 3.41 -10.88
N ARG A 55 19.22 2.64 -11.34
CA ARG A 55 19.33 1.78 -12.53
C ARG A 55 18.92 2.54 -13.78
N PRO A 56 19.38 2.11 -14.98
CA PRO A 56 18.90 2.66 -16.24
C PRO A 56 17.36 2.58 -16.34
N GLY A 57 16.74 3.71 -16.65
CA GLY A 57 15.28 3.81 -16.80
C GLY A 57 14.52 4.18 -15.52
N GLU A 58 15.15 4.18 -14.34
CA GLU A 58 14.54 4.68 -13.11
C GLU A 58 14.61 6.23 -13.08
N VAL A 59 13.65 6.83 -12.38
CA VAL A 59 13.52 8.29 -12.24
C VAL A 59 13.51 8.63 -10.75
N ASP A 60 14.45 9.51 -10.34
CA ASP A 60 14.53 9.99 -8.96
C ASP A 60 13.25 10.73 -8.56
N GLY A 61 12.79 10.48 -7.33
CA GLY A 61 11.55 11.02 -6.79
C GLY A 61 10.26 10.38 -7.33
N LYS A 62 10.38 9.43 -8.28
CA LYS A 62 9.24 8.68 -8.83
C LYS A 62 9.31 7.19 -8.51
N ASP A 63 10.42 6.54 -8.87
CA ASP A 63 10.62 5.12 -8.59
C ASP A 63 11.20 4.94 -7.18
N TYR A 64 12.17 5.74 -6.85
CA TYR A 64 12.78 5.89 -5.51
C TYR A 64 13.27 7.32 -5.32
N VAL A 65 13.50 7.71 -4.06
CA VAL A 65 14.36 8.83 -3.70
C VAL A 65 15.76 8.25 -3.48
N PHE A 66 16.70 8.56 -4.35
CA PHE A 66 18.08 8.03 -4.25
C PHE A 66 18.91 8.93 -3.34
N ALA A 67 19.50 8.37 -2.30
CA ALA A 67 20.29 9.09 -1.30
C ALA A 67 21.60 8.35 -1.00
N ASP A 68 22.57 9.06 -0.47
CA ASP A 68 23.74 8.42 0.13
C ASP A 68 23.45 7.84 1.51
N GLN A 69 24.34 6.94 1.98
CA GLN A 69 24.16 6.27 3.26
C GLN A 69 24.16 7.28 4.44
N GLY A 70 24.92 8.38 4.34
CA GLY A 70 24.96 9.37 5.41
C GLY A 70 23.65 10.11 5.60
N ILE A 71 22.97 10.48 4.52
CA ILE A 71 21.62 11.06 4.55
C ILE A 71 20.62 10.06 5.12
N PHE A 72 20.66 8.80 4.65
CA PHE A 72 19.77 7.76 5.13
C PHE A 72 19.92 7.54 6.65
N ASP A 73 21.16 7.40 7.13
CA ASP A 73 21.46 7.19 8.55
C ASP A 73 21.04 8.38 9.42
N ALA A 74 21.15 9.61 8.90
CA ALA A 74 20.69 10.80 9.60
C ALA A 74 19.14 10.77 9.78
N MET A 75 18.40 10.37 8.75
CA MET A 75 16.95 10.22 8.80
C MET A 75 16.50 9.08 9.73
N VAL A 76 17.23 7.96 9.76
CA VAL A 76 16.98 6.89 10.74
C VAL A 76 17.15 7.40 12.17
N LYS A 77 18.24 8.12 12.45
CA LYS A 77 18.48 8.72 13.78
C LYS A 77 17.43 9.74 14.18
N ALA A 78 16.91 10.51 13.20
CA ALA A 78 15.84 11.47 13.40
C ALA A 78 14.44 10.82 13.49
N ASN A 79 14.33 9.50 13.33
CA ASN A 79 13.05 8.75 13.30
C ASN A 79 12.09 9.28 12.21
N GLU A 80 12.61 9.59 11.03
CA GLU A 80 11.86 10.18 9.91
C GLU A 80 11.30 9.13 8.93
N PHE A 81 11.56 7.82 9.14
CA PHE A 81 10.98 6.74 8.36
C PHE A 81 9.77 6.10 9.06
N LEU A 82 8.77 5.69 8.27
CA LEU A 82 7.66 4.84 8.69
C LEU A 82 8.12 3.40 8.88
N GLU A 83 8.92 2.91 7.93
CA GLU A 83 9.60 1.62 7.96
C GLU A 83 10.95 1.77 7.28
N HIS A 84 11.91 0.94 7.66
CA HIS A 84 13.19 0.84 6.96
C HIS A 84 13.83 -0.53 7.16
N ALA A 85 14.56 -0.97 6.13
CA ALA A 85 15.29 -2.25 6.15
C ALA A 85 16.59 -2.15 5.35
N THR A 86 17.53 -3.05 5.65
CA THR A 86 18.73 -3.24 4.85
C THR A 86 18.61 -4.57 4.09
N VAL A 87 18.70 -4.51 2.77
CA VAL A 87 18.60 -5.65 1.87
C VAL A 87 19.79 -5.66 0.93
N PHE A 88 20.59 -6.72 0.95
CA PHE A 88 21.80 -6.86 0.12
C PHE A 88 22.70 -5.60 0.16
N GLU A 89 23.10 -5.17 1.36
CA GLU A 89 23.99 -4.03 1.61
C GLU A 89 23.42 -2.64 1.25
N ASN A 90 22.17 -2.56 0.75
CA ASN A 90 21.51 -1.29 0.49
C ASN A 90 20.37 -1.07 1.50
N SER A 91 20.19 0.17 1.89
CA SER A 91 19.11 0.58 2.77
C SER A 91 17.90 1.03 1.96
N TYR A 92 16.71 0.72 2.47
CA TYR A 92 15.42 1.13 1.92
C TYR A 92 14.55 1.62 3.07
N GLY A 93 13.73 2.62 2.84
CA GLY A 93 12.78 3.11 3.85
C GLY A 93 11.78 4.09 3.28
N THR A 94 10.61 4.15 3.87
CA THR A 94 9.55 5.06 3.44
C THR A 94 9.52 6.31 4.34
N PRO A 95 9.86 7.52 3.81
CA PRO A 95 9.83 8.76 4.58
C PRO A 95 8.43 9.10 5.10
N LYS A 96 8.31 9.52 6.37
CA LYS A 96 7.05 9.89 7.02
C LYS A 96 6.39 11.11 6.40
N ALA A 97 7.15 12.18 6.19
CA ALA A 97 6.60 13.49 5.82
C ALA A 97 5.79 13.50 4.51
N PRO A 98 6.23 12.88 3.39
CA PRO A 98 5.43 12.81 2.17
C PRO A 98 4.13 12.01 2.35
N VAL A 99 4.18 10.92 3.10
CA VAL A 99 3.00 10.09 3.39
C VAL A 99 2.01 10.88 4.22
N GLU A 100 2.43 11.46 5.33
CA GLU A 100 1.57 12.28 6.21
C GLU A 100 0.91 13.43 5.47
N LYS A 101 1.66 14.13 4.61
CA LYS A 101 1.12 15.17 3.75
C LYS A 101 -0.02 14.63 2.88
N THR A 102 0.19 13.51 2.20
CA THR A 102 -0.82 12.89 1.34
C THR A 102 -2.07 12.49 2.11
N LEU A 103 -1.90 11.87 3.29
CA LEU A 103 -3.03 11.48 4.15
C LEU A 103 -3.82 12.71 4.64
N SER A 104 -3.13 13.79 5.01
CA SER A 104 -3.78 15.04 5.45
C SER A 104 -4.57 15.73 4.33
N GLU A 105 -4.18 15.53 3.07
CA GLU A 105 -4.89 15.99 1.88
C GLU A 105 -6.12 15.11 1.52
N GLY A 106 -6.39 14.06 2.31
CA GLY A 106 -7.48 13.12 2.07
C GLY A 106 -7.22 12.07 1.00
N ARG A 107 -5.97 11.92 0.55
CA ARG A 107 -5.55 10.92 -0.45
C ARG A 107 -4.92 9.72 0.24
N ASP A 108 -5.05 8.56 -0.40
CA ASP A 108 -4.54 7.31 0.13
C ASP A 108 -3.15 6.99 -0.45
N VAL A 109 -2.35 6.25 0.31
CA VAL A 109 -1.01 5.83 -0.10
C VAL A 109 -0.94 4.31 -0.13
N LEU A 110 -0.61 3.75 -1.30
CA LEU A 110 -0.37 2.32 -1.48
C LEU A 110 1.10 1.99 -1.21
N PHE A 111 1.34 1.01 -0.35
CA PHE A 111 2.66 0.51 0.01
C PHE A 111 2.93 -0.85 -0.64
N ASP A 112 4.08 -0.97 -1.28
CA ASP A 112 4.62 -2.23 -1.80
C ASP A 112 5.73 -2.74 -0.87
N VAL A 113 5.33 -3.18 0.32
CA VAL A 113 6.24 -3.71 1.36
C VAL A 113 5.95 -5.19 1.60
N ASP A 114 6.91 -5.89 2.18
CA ASP A 114 6.73 -7.27 2.64
C ASP A 114 6.07 -7.32 4.04
N TRP A 115 5.94 -8.53 4.59
CA TRP A 115 5.33 -8.72 5.90
C TRP A 115 6.10 -8.01 7.03
N GLN A 116 7.43 -7.89 6.94
CA GLN A 116 8.24 -7.19 7.95
C GLN A 116 7.95 -5.69 7.94
N GLY A 117 7.92 -5.08 6.75
CA GLY A 117 7.53 -3.67 6.61
C GLY A 117 6.08 -3.43 7.04
N THR A 118 5.18 -4.39 6.77
CA THR A 118 3.79 -4.31 7.25
C THR A 118 3.70 -4.29 8.77
N GLN A 119 4.44 -5.15 9.47
CA GLN A 119 4.50 -5.15 10.94
C GLN A 119 5.06 -3.85 11.50
N GLU A 120 6.06 -3.25 10.86
CA GLU A 120 6.58 -1.94 11.27
C GLU A 120 5.53 -0.83 11.11
N LEU A 121 4.84 -0.79 9.98
CA LEU A 121 3.75 0.15 9.74
C LEU A 121 2.61 -0.04 10.74
N GLU A 122 2.25 -1.27 11.06
CA GLU A 122 1.22 -1.58 12.05
C GLU A 122 1.58 -1.06 13.44
N ARG A 123 2.82 -1.23 13.85
CA ARG A 123 3.30 -0.76 15.15
C ARG A 123 3.32 0.77 15.28
N ILE A 124 3.56 1.49 14.16
CA ILE A 124 3.78 2.94 14.17
C ILE A 124 2.51 3.73 13.85
N ALA A 125 1.66 3.21 12.96
CA ALA A 125 0.57 3.97 12.35
C ALA A 125 -0.71 3.13 12.15
N ARG A 126 -1.05 2.28 13.12
CA ARG A 126 -2.19 1.33 13.07
C ARG A 126 -3.51 1.98 12.68
N ASP A 127 -3.79 3.18 13.17
CA ASP A 127 -5.07 3.88 12.93
C ASP A 127 -5.24 4.29 11.45
N ASP A 128 -4.15 4.56 10.77
CA ASP A 128 -4.15 4.92 9.36
C ASP A 128 -3.99 3.71 8.43
N LEU A 129 -3.56 2.56 8.96
CA LEU A 129 -3.23 1.37 8.18
C LEU A 129 -4.45 0.52 7.84
N VAL A 130 -4.47 0.02 6.60
CA VAL A 130 -5.33 -1.06 6.11
C VAL A 130 -4.45 -2.06 5.41
N SER A 131 -4.38 -3.27 5.91
CA SER A 131 -3.51 -4.32 5.39
C SER A 131 -4.31 -5.45 4.73
N ILE A 132 -3.94 -5.80 3.49
CA ILE A 132 -4.58 -6.84 2.71
C ILE A 132 -3.53 -7.86 2.26
N PHE A 133 -3.76 -9.13 2.56
CA PHE A 133 -2.93 -10.22 2.07
C PHE A 133 -3.57 -10.91 0.87
N ILE A 134 -2.84 -11.00 -0.23
CA ILE A 134 -3.32 -11.65 -1.46
C ILE A 134 -2.72 -13.06 -1.53
N LEU A 135 -3.57 -14.08 -1.50
CA LEU A 135 -3.20 -15.47 -1.64
C LEU A 135 -3.41 -15.97 -3.07
N PRO A 136 -2.59 -16.90 -3.57
CA PRO A 136 -2.93 -17.67 -4.77
C PRO A 136 -4.07 -18.65 -4.45
N PRO A 137 -4.82 -19.11 -5.46
CA PRO A 137 -5.92 -20.06 -5.24
C PRO A 137 -5.45 -21.47 -4.84
N SER A 138 -4.22 -21.85 -5.22
CA SER A 138 -3.59 -23.10 -4.80
C SER A 138 -2.07 -23.02 -4.92
N VAL A 139 -1.37 -24.00 -4.34
CA VAL A 139 0.08 -24.16 -4.44
C VAL A 139 0.51 -24.47 -5.87
N GLU A 140 -0.25 -25.31 -6.55
CA GLU A 140 0.00 -25.71 -7.95
C GLU A 140 -0.12 -24.52 -8.89
N GLU A 141 -1.12 -23.67 -8.68
CA GLU A 141 -1.29 -22.43 -9.46
C GLU A 141 -0.16 -21.44 -9.19
N LEU A 142 0.30 -21.31 -7.94
CA LEU A 142 1.44 -20.51 -7.60
C LEU A 142 2.72 -20.98 -8.31
N GLU A 143 2.98 -22.29 -8.27
CA GLU A 143 4.13 -22.90 -8.94
C GLU A 143 4.06 -22.66 -10.46
N ARG A 144 2.89 -22.84 -11.06
CA ARG A 144 2.65 -22.53 -12.49
C ARG A 144 2.96 -21.06 -12.82
N ARG A 145 2.53 -20.13 -12.00
CA ARG A 145 2.78 -18.68 -12.18
C ARG A 145 4.25 -18.32 -12.02
N LEU A 146 4.96 -19.00 -11.13
CA LEU A 146 6.40 -18.79 -10.93
C LEU A 146 7.21 -19.32 -12.12
N HIS A 147 6.88 -20.50 -12.67
CA HIS A 147 7.49 -21.02 -13.88
C HIS A 147 7.24 -20.15 -15.12
N GLY A 148 6.06 -19.50 -15.22
CA GLY A 148 5.68 -18.72 -16.40
C GLY A 148 6.38 -17.37 -16.54
N ARG A 149 7.08 -16.89 -15.53
CA ARG A 149 7.69 -15.53 -15.55
C ARG A 149 9.09 -15.46 -16.14
N VAL A 150 9.88 -16.52 -16.06
CA VAL A 150 11.22 -16.63 -16.66
C VAL A 150 11.49 -18.12 -16.89
N GLN A 151 12.33 -18.48 -17.88
CA GLN A 151 12.90 -19.81 -18.04
C GLN A 151 13.90 -20.10 -16.89
N ASP A 152 13.41 -20.10 -15.65
CA ASP A 152 14.24 -20.31 -14.48
C ASP A 152 14.54 -21.82 -14.33
N ALA A 153 15.76 -22.13 -13.93
CA ALA A 153 16.15 -23.48 -13.56
C ALA A 153 15.31 -23.95 -12.36
N ASP A 154 15.00 -25.24 -12.28
CA ASP A 154 14.17 -25.85 -11.23
C ASP A 154 14.60 -25.49 -9.80
N ASP A 155 15.90 -25.29 -9.57
CA ASP A 155 16.43 -24.87 -8.26
C ASP A 155 16.01 -23.45 -7.85
N VAL A 156 15.82 -22.56 -8.83
CA VAL A 156 15.36 -21.19 -8.57
C VAL A 156 13.87 -21.22 -8.20
N VAL A 157 13.08 -22.03 -8.91
CA VAL A 157 11.65 -22.20 -8.61
C VAL A 157 11.46 -22.80 -7.22
N LYS A 158 12.23 -23.83 -6.83
CA LYS A 158 12.19 -24.42 -5.48
C LYS A 158 12.50 -23.40 -4.38
N LYS A 159 13.51 -22.56 -4.57
CA LYS A 159 13.84 -21.49 -3.62
C LYS A 159 12.72 -20.47 -3.50
N ARG A 160 12.11 -20.07 -4.62
CA ARG A 160 10.95 -19.16 -4.64
C ARG A 160 9.73 -19.75 -3.95
N MET A 161 9.45 -21.05 -4.19
CA MET A 161 8.35 -21.76 -3.52
C MET A 161 8.56 -21.83 -2.00
N ALA A 162 9.78 -22.14 -1.53
CA ALA A 162 10.10 -22.15 -0.12
C ALA A 162 9.91 -20.76 0.52
N LYS A 163 10.35 -19.69 -0.19
CA LYS A 163 10.13 -18.32 0.25
C LYS A 163 8.63 -17.97 0.29
N ALA A 164 7.88 -18.32 -0.74
CA ALA A 164 6.45 -18.10 -0.82
C ALA A 164 5.68 -18.79 0.32
N THR A 165 6.07 -20.01 0.69
CA THR A 165 5.48 -20.72 1.83
C THR A 165 5.74 -19.98 3.15
N SER A 166 6.96 -19.46 3.33
CA SER A 166 7.29 -18.62 4.50
C SER A 166 6.49 -17.31 4.49
N GLU A 167 6.36 -16.64 3.34
CA GLU A 167 5.56 -15.42 3.23
C GLU A 167 4.07 -15.70 3.51
N MET A 168 3.53 -16.81 3.04
CA MET A 168 2.13 -17.21 3.31
C MET A 168 1.84 -17.46 4.79
N SER A 169 2.82 -17.87 5.61
CA SER A 169 2.58 -18.12 7.04
C SER A 169 2.15 -16.88 7.83
N HIS A 170 2.38 -15.68 7.29
CA HIS A 170 2.02 -14.40 7.90
C HIS A 170 0.60 -13.90 7.54
N TRP A 171 -0.20 -14.69 6.82
CA TRP A 171 -1.53 -14.27 6.35
C TRP A 171 -2.46 -13.77 7.46
N ASN A 172 -2.37 -14.35 8.65
CA ASN A 172 -3.22 -14.04 9.80
C ASN A 172 -2.85 -12.74 10.54
N GLU A 173 -1.82 -12.05 10.10
CA GLU A 173 -1.37 -10.75 10.61
C GLU A 173 -2.04 -9.57 9.87
N TYR A 174 -2.87 -9.85 8.85
CA TYR A 174 -3.50 -8.84 8.00
C TYR A 174 -4.98 -8.64 8.31
N ASP A 175 -5.48 -7.43 8.07
CA ASP A 175 -6.90 -7.09 8.29
C ASP A 175 -7.83 -7.83 7.33
N TYR A 176 -7.38 -8.05 6.08
CA TYR A 176 -8.18 -8.65 5.02
C TYR A 176 -7.37 -9.67 4.22
N ILE A 177 -8.06 -10.72 3.77
CA ILE A 177 -7.47 -11.78 2.94
C ILE A 177 -8.25 -11.88 1.64
N ILE A 178 -7.53 -11.87 0.51
CA ILE A 178 -8.11 -12.06 -0.83
C ILE A 178 -7.44 -13.26 -1.50
N VAL A 179 -8.23 -14.25 -1.90
CA VAL A 179 -7.76 -15.32 -2.78
C VAL A 179 -7.88 -14.83 -4.23
N ASN A 180 -6.75 -14.71 -4.92
CA ASN A 180 -6.66 -14.19 -6.28
C ASN A 180 -6.82 -15.29 -7.33
N GLU A 181 -8.06 -15.67 -7.58
CA GLU A 181 -8.45 -16.56 -8.68
C GLU A 181 -8.53 -15.76 -10.01
N ASN A 182 -9.13 -14.57 -9.94
CA ASN A 182 -9.31 -13.64 -11.04
C ASN A 182 -8.86 -12.24 -10.61
N VAL A 183 -8.10 -11.57 -11.47
CA VAL A 183 -7.51 -10.25 -11.16
C VAL A 183 -8.62 -9.19 -11.01
N ASP A 184 -9.58 -9.15 -11.93
CA ASP A 184 -10.64 -8.12 -11.92
C ASP A 184 -11.52 -8.24 -10.67
N GLU A 185 -11.86 -9.47 -10.26
CA GLU A 185 -12.58 -9.72 -9.02
C GLU A 185 -11.74 -9.34 -7.79
N SER A 186 -10.43 -9.60 -7.82
CA SER A 186 -9.54 -9.23 -6.73
C SER A 186 -9.43 -7.71 -6.59
N VAL A 187 -9.34 -6.99 -7.70
CA VAL A 187 -9.36 -5.52 -7.72
C VAL A 187 -10.68 -4.99 -7.17
N ALA A 188 -11.83 -5.51 -7.62
CA ALA A 188 -13.14 -5.11 -7.13
C ALA A 188 -13.30 -5.33 -5.60
N ARG A 189 -12.72 -6.42 -5.06
CA ARG A 189 -12.71 -6.67 -3.60
C ARG A 189 -11.83 -5.65 -2.85
N VAL A 190 -10.66 -5.29 -3.40
CA VAL A 190 -9.82 -4.22 -2.80
C VAL A 190 -10.55 -2.89 -2.83
N GLU A 191 -11.19 -2.53 -3.94
CA GLU A 191 -11.98 -1.30 -4.08
C GLU A 191 -13.15 -1.25 -3.08
N ALA A 192 -13.84 -2.37 -2.86
CA ALA A 192 -14.91 -2.47 -1.87
C ALA A 192 -14.38 -2.27 -0.43
N ILE A 193 -13.22 -2.85 -0.10
CA ILE A 193 -12.54 -2.63 1.19
C ILE A 193 -12.20 -1.15 1.35
N LEU A 194 -11.58 -0.53 0.34
CA LEU A 194 -11.23 0.89 0.38
C LEU A 194 -12.45 1.79 0.55
N ALA A 195 -13.53 1.50 -0.17
CA ALA A 195 -14.78 2.26 -0.04
C ALA A 195 -15.32 2.21 1.39
N ALA A 196 -15.33 1.04 2.04
CA ALA A 196 -15.76 0.88 3.42
C ALA A 196 -14.79 1.54 4.41
N GLU A 197 -13.49 1.37 4.22
CA GLU A 197 -12.45 1.92 5.09
C GLU A 197 -12.44 3.46 5.07
N ARG A 198 -12.66 4.07 3.91
CA ARG A 198 -12.79 5.53 3.75
C ARG A 198 -13.99 6.11 4.50
N LEU A 199 -15.04 5.33 4.72
CA LEU A 199 -16.25 5.74 5.44
C LEU A 199 -16.14 5.57 6.97
N LYS A 200 -15.10 4.95 7.48
CA LYS A 200 -14.90 4.83 8.92
C LYS A 200 -14.91 6.21 9.58
N ARG A 201 -15.67 6.35 10.69
CA ARG A 201 -15.81 7.61 11.44
C ARG A 201 -14.46 8.26 11.80
N ILE A 202 -13.46 7.45 12.14
CA ILE A 202 -12.11 7.93 12.50
C ILE A 202 -11.44 8.69 11.36
N ARG A 203 -11.78 8.39 10.10
CA ARG A 203 -11.22 9.04 8.91
C ARG A 203 -12.01 10.28 8.47
N GLN A 204 -13.23 10.47 8.95
CA GLN A 204 -14.14 11.56 8.55
C GLN A 204 -13.83 12.85 9.32
N SER A 205 -12.69 13.50 9.00
CA SER A 205 -12.20 14.68 9.72
C SER A 205 -13.14 15.89 9.65
N GLY A 206 -13.90 16.06 8.57
CA GLY A 206 -14.86 17.15 8.39
C GLY A 206 -16.26 16.87 8.96
N MET A 207 -16.49 15.69 9.55
CA MET A 207 -17.84 15.29 10.00
C MET A 207 -18.36 16.18 11.13
N LEU A 208 -17.50 16.62 12.05
CA LEU A 208 -17.90 17.48 13.15
C LEU A 208 -18.45 18.83 12.66
N ASP A 209 -17.77 19.47 11.72
CA ASP A 209 -18.19 20.76 11.15
C ASP A 209 -19.47 20.60 10.32
N PHE A 210 -19.57 19.48 9.58
CA PHE A 210 -20.78 19.14 8.84
C PHE A 210 -22.00 19.03 9.77
N VAL A 211 -21.90 18.28 10.88
CA VAL A 211 -23.00 18.08 11.85
C VAL A 211 -23.34 19.38 12.58
N ARG A 212 -22.33 20.19 12.94
CA ARG A 212 -22.56 21.53 13.53
C ARG A 212 -23.30 22.45 12.56
N GLY A 213 -22.99 22.38 11.28
CA GLY A 213 -23.69 23.12 10.24
C GLY A 213 -25.19 22.77 10.12
N MET A 214 -25.61 21.59 10.62
CA MET A 214 -27.02 21.18 10.74
C MET A 214 -27.71 21.70 12.02
N GLY A 215 -27.03 22.51 12.83
CA GLY A 215 -27.58 23.06 14.07
C GLY A 215 -27.51 22.13 15.29
N VAL A 216 -26.72 21.04 15.19
CA VAL A 216 -26.51 20.15 16.34
C VAL A 216 -25.37 20.69 17.20
N SER A 217 -25.71 21.09 18.45
CA SER A 217 -24.73 21.47 19.47
C SER A 217 -24.23 20.21 20.18
N GLN A 218 -22.93 20.03 20.24
CA GLN A 218 -22.26 19.02 21.10
C GLN A 218 -21.49 19.75 22.20
#